data_b2c528a78ef5b4f5e006004263001a0e
#
_entry.id   b2c528a78ef5b4f5e006004263001a0e
#
_cell.length_a   1.000
_cell.length_b   1.000
_cell.length_c   1.000
_cell.angle_alpha   90.00
_cell.angle_beta   90.00
_cell.angle_gamma   90.00
#
_symmetry.space_group_name_H-M   'P 1'
#
loop_
_entity.id
_entity.type
_entity.pdbx_description
1 polymer ?
#
loop_
_entity_poly.entity_id
_entity_poly.type
_entity_poly.pdbx_seq_one_letter_code
_entity_poly.pdbx_strand_id
1 'polypeptide(L)'
;MSTYESCSCKKIFSQKENKSSYSLHNKNYYVCEVKIDGGLINVGNKCDWLYKIYEHSCKSRETNPMSACPTQQTCNTQQLTLKETIFIELIGEDLDKAVLQIEATHKYLKENHPDYLCSNKRAYAVTTRCPSKTSELDKIKRNLKKTTGITLDRLKPTSSITI
;
A
#
# COMPACT_ATOMS: atom_id res chain seq x y z
N MET A 1 -5.01 5.61 19.99
CA MET A 1 -5.09 5.35 18.53
C MET A 1 -3.87 6.00 17.89
N SER A 2 -3.16 5.26 17.05
CA SER A 2 -2.03 5.84 16.33
C SER A 2 -2.57 6.85 15.29
N THR A 3 -2.01 8.04 15.27
CA THR A 3 -2.44 9.13 14.36
C THR A 3 -2.09 8.86 12.88
N TYR A 4 -1.31 7.82 12.60
CA TYR A 4 -0.80 7.49 11.26
C TYR A 4 -1.55 6.34 10.56
N GLU A 5 -2.49 5.67 11.24
CA GLU A 5 -3.25 4.55 10.68
C GLU A 5 -4.76 4.83 10.73
N SER A 6 -5.44 4.60 9.61
CA SER A 6 -6.89 4.73 9.47
C SER A 6 -7.45 3.52 8.73
N CYS A 7 -8.41 2.84 9.33
CA CYS A 7 -9.01 1.63 8.77
C CYS A 7 -10.48 1.86 8.40
N SER A 8 -10.89 1.40 7.23
CA SER A 8 -12.26 1.57 6.76
C SER A 8 -12.61 0.63 5.59
N CYS A 9 -13.89 0.55 5.23
CA CYS A 9 -14.39 -0.09 4.01
C CYS A 9 -14.68 0.93 2.89
N LYS A 10 -14.00 2.07 2.88
CA LYS A 10 -14.16 3.06 1.80
C LYS A 10 -13.98 2.40 0.44
N LYS A 11 -14.74 2.85 -0.55
CA LYS A 11 -14.60 2.35 -1.93
C LYS A 11 -13.39 2.93 -2.65
N ILE A 12 -12.94 4.12 -2.26
CA ILE A 12 -11.82 4.83 -2.90
C ILE A 12 -10.93 5.43 -1.83
N PHE A 13 -9.63 5.15 -1.94
CA PHE A 13 -8.56 5.82 -1.21
C PHE A 13 -7.74 6.59 -2.24
N SER A 14 -7.47 7.86 -2.01
CA SER A 14 -6.73 8.70 -2.95
C SER A 14 -5.70 9.54 -2.21
N GLN A 15 -4.49 9.59 -2.76
CA GLN A 15 -3.43 10.45 -2.25
C GLN A 15 -2.81 11.24 -3.39
N LYS A 16 -2.33 12.41 -3.08
CA LYS A 16 -1.67 13.31 -4.02
C LYS A 16 -0.49 13.95 -3.34
N GLU A 17 0.65 13.92 -4.03
CA GLU A 17 1.85 14.64 -3.64
C GLU A 17 2.47 15.27 -4.88
N ASN A 18 2.74 16.56 -4.81
CA ASN A 18 3.27 17.33 -5.95
C ASN A 18 2.46 17.12 -7.25
N LYS A 19 3.09 16.51 -8.27
CA LYS A 19 2.48 16.21 -9.58
C LYS A 19 2.03 14.74 -9.70
N SER A 20 2.21 13.95 -8.65
CA SER A 20 1.85 12.53 -8.64
C SER A 20 0.60 12.30 -7.80
N SER A 21 -0.32 11.48 -8.29
CA SER A 21 -1.49 11.06 -7.55
C SER A 21 -1.91 9.66 -7.99
N TYR A 22 -2.62 8.96 -7.12
CA TYR A 22 -3.23 7.69 -7.44
C TYR A 22 -4.58 7.56 -6.74
N SER A 23 -5.39 6.60 -7.18
CA SER A 23 -6.61 6.17 -6.52
C SER A 23 -6.60 4.66 -6.36
N LEU A 24 -6.85 4.15 -5.15
CA LEU A 24 -7.01 2.73 -4.88
C LEU A 24 -8.50 2.45 -4.74
N HIS A 25 -9.03 1.66 -5.69
CA HIS A 25 -10.44 1.29 -5.77
C HIS A 25 -10.65 -0.05 -5.06
N ASN A 26 -11.32 0.01 -3.94
CA ASN A 26 -11.64 -1.14 -3.10
C ASN A 26 -13.01 -1.71 -3.48
N LYS A 27 -13.05 -2.96 -3.91
CA LYS A 27 -14.31 -3.63 -4.21
C LYS A 27 -15.03 -4.07 -2.93
N ASN A 28 -14.37 -4.83 -2.07
CA ASN A 28 -15.05 -5.50 -0.96
C ASN A 28 -14.14 -5.82 0.24
N TYR A 29 -13.02 -5.12 0.43
CA TYR A 29 -12.07 -5.42 1.51
C TYR A 29 -12.17 -4.41 2.65
N TYR A 30 -11.76 -4.84 3.84
CA TYR A 30 -11.42 -3.94 4.92
C TYR A 30 -9.97 -3.49 4.74
N VAL A 31 -9.76 -2.18 4.67
CA VAL A 31 -8.47 -1.59 4.29
C VAL A 31 -7.98 -0.69 5.40
N CYS A 32 -6.78 -0.93 5.87
CA CYS A 32 -6.06 -0.01 6.74
C CYS A 32 -5.02 0.77 5.92
N GLU A 33 -5.22 2.07 5.83
CA GLU A 33 -4.31 3.02 5.22
C GLU A 33 -3.33 3.50 6.29
N VAL A 34 -2.05 3.37 6.03
CA VAL A 34 -0.97 3.76 6.95
C VAL A 34 -0.10 4.80 6.28
N LYS A 35 -0.02 5.98 6.89
CA LYS A 35 0.95 6.99 6.47
C LYS A 35 2.33 6.60 7.00
N ILE A 36 3.27 6.33 6.10
CA ILE A 36 4.62 5.92 6.44
C ILE A 36 5.52 7.12 6.62
N ASP A 37 5.69 7.95 5.59
CA ASP A 37 6.51 9.16 5.71
C ASP A 37 5.85 10.23 6.57
N GLY A 38 6.55 10.67 7.62
CA GLY A 38 6.04 11.61 8.60
C GLY A 38 4.86 11.08 9.45
N GLY A 39 4.67 9.75 9.44
CA GLY A 39 3.68 9.04 10.25
C GLY A 39 4.34 7.95 11.09
N LEU A 40 4.40 6.72 10.54
CA LEU A 40 4.98 5.57 11.23
C LEU A 40 6.53 5.66 11.31
N ILE A 41 7.16 6.16 10.25
CA ILE A 41 8.63 6.31 10.15
C ILE A 41 8.97 7.78 9.98
N ASN A 42 9.79 8.32 10.87
CA ASN A 42 10.16 9.74 10.86
C ASN A 42 11.56 9.99 10.29
N VAL A 43 12.44 8.99 10.25
CA VAL A 43 13.86 9.15 9.85
C VAL A 43 14.22 8.10 8.79
N GLY A 44 15.12 8.49 7.87
CA GLY A 44 15.67 7.60 6.84
C GLY A 44 14.82 7.48 5.58
N ASN A 45 15.25 6.58 4.69
CA ASN A 45 14.51 6.27 3.47
C ASN A 45 13.23 5.50 3.83
N LYS A 46 12.12 5.91 3.25
CA LYS A 46 10.79 5.34 3.50
C LYS A 46 9.84 5.67 2.38
N CYS A 47 8.90 4.78 2.08
CA CYS A 47 7.84 5.06 1.12
C CYS A 47 6.76 5.97 1.75
N ASP A 48 5.85 6.50 0.92
CA ASP A 48 4.84 7.45 1.39
C ASP A 48 3.71 6.75 2.15
N TRP A 49 3.16 5.69 1.58
CA TRP A 49 1.97 5.02 2.10
C TRP A 49 2.08 3.50 2.08
N LEU A 50 1.37 2.87 3.03
CA LEU A 50 1.15 1.43 3.10
C LEU A 50 -0.34 1.14 3.23
N TYR A 51 -0.83 0.14 2.50
CA TYR A 51 -2.18 -0.39 2.67
C TYR A 51 -2.12 -1.84 3.14
N LYS A 52 -2.82 -2.13 4.23
CA LYS A 52 -3.07 -3.49 4.71
C LYS A 52 -4.47 -3.89 4.27
N ILE A 53 -4.57 -4.90 3.43
CA ILE A 53 -5.82 -5.39 2.86
C ILE A 53 -6.22 -6.65 3.60
N TYR A 54 -7.39 -6.62 4.24
CA TYR A 54 -7.91 -7.74 4.99
C TYR A 54 -9.09 -8.38 4.30
N GLU A 55 -9.15 -9.71 4.35
CA GLU A 55 -10.35 -10.43 3.95
C GLU A 55 -11.47 -10.10 4.93
N HIS A 56 -12.60 -9.68 4.38
CA HIS A 56 -13.78 -9.35 5.15
C HIS A 56 -14.88 -10.36 4.85
N SER A 57 -15.16 -11.24 5.80
CA SER A 57 -16.28 -12.19 5.72
C SER A 57 -17.58 -11.54 6.21
N CYS A 58 -17.96 -10.38 5.70
CA CYS A 58 -19.28 -9.83 5.98
C CYS A 58 -20.36 -10.56 5.16
N LYS A 59 -20.93 -11.61 5.74
CA LYS A 59 -22.11 -12.29 5.19
C LYS A 59 -23.40 -11.43 5.25
N SER A 60 -23.35 -10.21 5.81
CA SER A 60 -24.53 -9.35 6.06
C SER A 60 -24.77 -8.28 4.99
N ARG A 61 -24.13 -8.35 3.82
CA ARG A 61 -24.28 -7.34 2.76
C ARG A 61 -25.55 -7.46 1.89
N GLU A 62 -26.34 -8.51 2.06
CA GLU A 62 -27.49 -8.73 1.16
C GLU A 62 -28.69 -7.82 1.43
N THR A 63 -28.78 -7.11 2.56
CA THR A 63 -29.99 -6.36 2.91
C THR A 63 -29.82 -4.86 3.11
N ASN A 64 -28.60 -4.30 3.23
CA ASN A 64 -28.45 -2.84 3.30
C ASN A 64 -26.99 -2.37 3.00
N PRO A 65 -26.73 -1.79 1.81
CA PRO A 65 -25.37 -1.44 1.40
C PRO A 65 -24.74 -0.26 2.16
N MET A 66 -25.48 0.45 2.99
CA MET A 66 -24.97 1.63 3.70
C MET A 66 -24.77 1.47 5.21
N SER A 67 -25.25 0.39 5.82
CA SER A 67 -25.26 0.32 7.29
C SER A 67 -24.28 -0.67 7.93
N ALA A 68 -23.43 -1.34 7.21
CA ALA A 68 -22.66 -2.47 7.76
C ALA A 68 -21.14 -2.44 7.49
N CYS A 69 -20.52 -1.26 7.39
CA CYS A 69 -19.09 -1.21 7.69
C CYS A 69 -18.96 -1.13 9.22
N PRO A 70 -18.34 -2.12 9.89
CA PRO A 70 -18.10 -1.99 11.32
C PRO A 70 -17.35 -0.68 11.55
N THR A 71 -17.90 0.19 12.37
CA THR A 71 -17.13 1.32 12.90
C THR A 71 -15.89 0.76 13.57
N GLN A 72 -14.82 1.53 13.66
CA GLN A 72 -13.55 1.13 14.30
C GLN A 72 -13.73 0.43 15.67
N GLN A 73 -14.86 0.63 16.33
CA GLN A 73 -15.18 0.05 17.63
C GLN A 73 -15.72 -1.39 17.59
N THR A 74 -16.21 -1.86 16.42
CA THR A 74 -16.85 -3.18 16.31
C THR A 74 -16.05 -4.19 15.49
N CYS A 75 -15.03 -3.76 14.75
CA CYS A 75 -14.16 -4.65 14.02
C CYS A 75 -12.98 -5.07 14.90
N ASN A 76 -13.09 -6.25 15.50
CA ASN A 76 -11.96 -6.86 16.17
C ASN A 76 -10.95 -7.33 15.11
N THR A 77 -9.95 -6.52 14.83
CA THR A 77 -8.90 -6.78 13.82
C THR A 77 -8.14 -8.07 14.08
N GLN A 78 -8.22 -8.62 15.30
CA GLN A 78 -7.60 -9.92 15.66
C GLN A 78 -8.23 -11.13 14.94
N GLN A 79 -9.42 -10.96 14.33
CA GLN A 79 -10.10 -12.03 13.57
C GLN A 79 -9.99 -11.85 12.04
N LEU A 80 -9.35 -10.77 11.58
CA LEU A 80 -9.20 -10.50 10.15
C LEU A 80 -7.87 -11.07 9.63
N THR A 81 -7.94 -11.83 8.55
CA THR A 81 -6.74 -12.33 7.89
C THR A 81 -6.17 -11.28 6.96
N LEU A 82 -4.91 -10.88 7.17
CA LEU A 82 -4.19 -10.00 6.28
C LEU A 82 -3.91 -10.72 4.96
N LYS A 83 -4.57 -10.28 3.89
CA LYS A 83 -4.52 -10.87 2.55
C LYS A 83 -3.37 -10.34 1.72
N GLU A 84 -3.15 -9.02 1.82
CA GLU A 84 -2.18 -8.32 0.98
C GLU A 84 -1.64 -7.09 1.68
N THR A 85 -0.36 -6.81 1.44
CA THR A 85 0.32 -5.57 1.84
C THR A 85 0.76 -4.82 0.58
N ILE A 86 0.33 -3.55 0.45
CA ILE A 86 0.62 -2.71 -0.71
C ILE A 86 1.45 -1.51 -0.26
N PHE A 87 2.63 -1.35 -0.84
CA PHE A 87 3.50 -0.19 -0.67
C PHE A 87 3.24 0.81 -1.79
N ILE A 88 3.14 2.10 -1.48
CA ILE A 88 2.99 3.16 -2.46
C ILE A 88 4.10 4.20 -2.28
N GLU A 89 4.73 4.53 -3.38
CA GLU A 89 5.72 5.60 -3.47
C GLU A 89 5.34 6.59 -4.57
N LEU A 90 5.16 7.86 -4.18
CA LEU A 90 4.81 8.97 -5.07
C LEU A 90 6.08 9.74 -5.48
N ILE A 91 6.83 9.18 -6.39
CA ILE A 91 8.10 9.77 -6.82
C ILE A 91 7.99 10.40 -8.20
N GLY A 92 8.57 11.58 -8.39
CA GLY A 92 8.47 12.30 -9.67
C GLY A 92 9.13 11.56 -10.83
N GLU A 93 10.44 11.24 -10.74
CA GLU A 93 11.20 10.78 -11.91
C GLU A 93 12.16 9.61 -11.63
N ASP A 94 12.56 9.39 -10.39
CA ASP A 94 13.65 8.46 -10.01
C ASP A 94 13.10 7.14 -9.45
N LEU A 95 12.99 6.14 -10.32
CA LEU A 95 12.49 4.82 -9.94
C LEU A 95 13.46 4.07 -9.00
N ASP A 96 14.77 4.26 -9.14
CA ASP A 96 15.75 3.61 -8.27
C ASP A 96 15.61 4.11 -6.83
N LYS A 97 15.37 5.41 -6.67
CA LYS A 97 15.07 5.99 -5.36
C LYS A 97 13.78 5.43 -4.77
N ALA A 98 12.72 5.26 -5.58
CA ALA A 98 11.48 4.62 -5.12
C ALA A 98 11.72 3.22 -4.58
N VAL A 99 12.52 2.43 -5.29
CA VAL A 99 12.86 1.06 -4.87
C VAL A 99 13.61 1.06 -3.54
N LEU A 100 14.62 1.92 -3.38
CA LEU A 100 15.37 2.05 -2.13
C LEU A 100 14.47 2.43 -0.95
N GLN A 101 13.48 3.31 -1.16
CA GLN A 101 12.51 3.71 -0.14
C GLN A 101 11.58 2.55 0.24
N ILE A 102 11.11 1.78 -0.75
CA ILE A 102 10.29 0.59 -0.53
C ILE A 102 11.07 -0.49 0.22
N GLU A 103 12.32 -0.77 -0.17
CA GLU A 103 13.18 -1.76 0.50
C GLU A 103 13.46 -1.37 1.95
N ALA A 104 13.79 -0.10 2.20
CA ALA A 104 14.05 0.40 3.54
C ALA A 104 12.79 0.31 4.43
N THR A 105 11.62 0.67 3.88
CA THR A 105 10.34 0.52 4.59
C THR A 105 10.04 -0.94 4.90
N HIS A 106 10.22 -1.84 3.93
CA HIS A 106 10.00 -3.27 4.14
C HIS A 106 10.93 -3.83 5.25
N LYS A 107 12.19 -3.45 5.25
CA LYS A 107 13.15 -3.85 6.29
C LYS A 107 12.69 -3.36 7.67
N TYR A 108 12.34 -2.08 7.78
CA TYR A 108 11.85 -1.49 9.03
C TYR A 108 10.61 -2.22 9.55
N LEU A 109 9.63 -2.48 8.68
CA LEU A 109 8.40 -3.19 9.07
C LEU A 109 8.70 -4.63 9.49
N LYS A 110 9.60 -5.32 8.82
CA LYS A 110 9.99 -6.69 9.18
C LYS A 110 10.59 -6.76 10.59
N GLU A 111 11.33 -5.73 11.00
CA GLU A 111 12.01 -5.65 12.30
C GLU A 111 11.08 -5.16 13.42
N ASN A 112 10.18 -4.21 13.13
CA ASN A 112 9.41 -3.48 14.16
C ASN A 112 7.90 -3.77 14.13
N HIS A 113 7.34 -4.11 12.97
CA HIS A 113 5.89 -4.32 12.75
C HIS A 113 5.65 -5.52 11.81
N PRO A 114 6.09 -6.74 12.16
CA PRO A 114 5.98 -7.91 11.27
C PRO A 114 4.52 -8.25 10.93
N ASP A 115 3.58 -7.86 11.78
CA ASP A 115 2.13 -8.00 11.59
C ASP A 115 1.56 -7.12 10.46
N TYR A 116 2.34 -6.14 9.97
CA TYR A 116 1.97 -5.33 8.80
C TYR A 116 2.30 -6.02 7.47
N LEU A 117 3.03 -7.12 7.50
CA LEU A 117 3.50 -7.85 6.32
C LEU A 117 2.84 -9.22 6.21
N CYS A 118 2.41 -9.58 5.00
CA CYS A 118 1.99 -10.92 4.66
C CYS A 118 2.82 -11.49 3.50
N SER A 119 2.54 -12.72 3.07
CA SER A 119 3.23 -13.35 1.94
C SER A 119 2.98 -12.63 0.61
N ASN A 120 1.76 -12.11 0.42
CA ASN A 120 1.39 -11.37 -0.78
C ASN A 120 1.71 -9.88 -0.61
N LYS A 121 2.80 -9.43 -1.24
CA LYS A 121 3.27 -8.04 -1.18
C LYS A 121 3.37 -7.45 -2.57
N ARG A 122 2.77 -6.29 -2.77
CA ARG A 122 2.91 -5.48 -3.97
C ARG A 122 3.43 -4.09 -3.64
N ALA A 123 4.10 -3.48 -4.60
CA ALA A 123 4.49 -2.07 -4.53
C ALA A 123 4.12 -1.36 -5.82
N TYR A 124 3.72 -0.12 -5.69
CA TYR A 124 3.45 0.77 -6.81
C TYR A 124 4.30 2.02 -6.70
N ALA A 125 5.16 2.23 -7.71
CA ALA A 125 5.90 3.47 -7.87
C ALA A 125 5.15 4.36 -8.87
N VAL A 126 4.58 5.47 -8.39
CA VAL A 126 3.87 6.44 -9.22
C VAL A 126 4.87 7.46 -9.75
N THR A 127 5.25 7.33 -11.03
CA THR A 127 6.32 8.15 -11.62
C THR A 127 5.88 8.84 -12.89
N THR A 128 6.37 10.06 -13.11
CA THR A 128 6.14 10.85 -14.34
C THR A 128 7.00 10.37 -15.51
N ARG A 129 8.18 9.81 -15.23
CA ARG A 129 9.12 9.28 -16.24
C ARG A 129 9.26 7.77 -16.15
N CYS A 130 9.51 7.16 -17.31
CA CYS A 130 9.86 5.75 -17.44
C CYS A 130 11.37 5.62 -17.62
N PRO A 131 12.01 4.58 -17.04
CA PRO A 131 13.34 4.20 -17.49
C PRO A 131 13.37 4.05 -19.01
N SER A 132 14.42 4.55 -19.63
CA SER A 132 14.57 4.58 -21.10
C SER A 132 14.62 3.17 -21.72
N LYS A 133 14.96 2.15 -20.92
CA LYS A 133 15.07 0.77 -21.36
C LYS A 133 14.19 -0.16 -20.53
N THR A 134 13.35 -0.93 -21.19
CA THR A 134 12.49 -1.96 -20.56
C THR A 134 13.32 -2.98 -19.77
N SER A 135 14.49 -3.34 -20.27
CA SER A 135 15.41 -4.28 -19.60
C SER A 135 15.90 -3.81 -18.22
N GLU A 136 16.06 -2.50 -18.02
CA GLU A 136 16.42 -1.93 -16.71
C GLU A 136 15.27 -2.05 -15.72
N LEU A 137 14.06 -1.72 -16.14
CA LEU A 137 12.86 -1.88 -15.32
C LEU A 137 12.66 -3.33 -14.88
N ASP A 138 12.82 -4.28 -15.82
CA ASP A 138 12.67 -5.71 -15.52
C ASP A 138 13.75 -6.23 -14.56
N LYS A 139 14.98 -5.70 -14.66
CA LYS A 139 16.06 -6.00 -13.71
C LYS A 139 15.72 -5.50 -12.30
N ILE A 140 15.26 -4.26 -12.18
CA ILE A 140 14.84 -3.65 -10.93
C ILE A 140 13.72 -4.47 -10.27
N LYS A 141 12.67 -4.79 -11.02
CA LYS A 141 11.54 -5.62 -10.56
C LYS A 141 11.99 -6.97 -10.05
N ARG A 142 12.86 -7.67 -10.79
CA ARG A 142 13.38 -8.99 -10.40
C ARG A 142 14.23 -8.91 -9.14
N ASN A 143 15.08 -7.90 -9.00
CA ASN A 143 15.91 -7.72 -7.83
C ASN A 143 15.06 -7.48 -6.57
N LEU A 144 14.12 -6.54 -6.63
CA LEU A 144 13.22 -6.25 -5.51
C LEU A 144 12.43 -7.49 -5.09
N LYS A 145 11.89 -8.22 -6.06
CA LYS A 145 11.17 -9.47 -5.78
C LYS A 145 12.06 -10.52 -5.12
N LYS A 146 13.31 -10.65 -5.56
CA LYS A 146 14.28 -11.61 -5.00
C LYS A 146 14.66 -11.25 -3.55
N THR A 147 14.86 -9.97 -3.23
CA THR A 147 15.32 -9.51 -1.90
C THR A 147 14.20 -9.41 -0.88
N THR A 148 13.00 -9.01 -1.29
CA THR A 148 11.90 -8.67 -0.38
C THR A 148 10.63 -9.52 -0.57
N GLY A 149 10.51 -10.23 -1.68
CA GLY A 149 9.28 -10.89 -2.10
C GLY A 149 8.21 -9.93 -2.65
N ILE A 150 8.52 -8.64 -2.80
CA ILE A 150 7.58 -7.62 -3.28
C ILE A 150 7.54 -7.62 -4.80
N THR A 151 6.34 -7.66 -5.38
CA THR A 151 6.12 -7.45 -6.81
C THR A 151 5.91 -5.96 -7.06
N LEU A 152 6.76 -5.36 -7.90
CA LEU A 152 6.73 -3.93 -8.22
C LEU A 152 5.98 -3.67 -9.52
N ASP A 153 5.06 -2.74 -9.50
CA ASP A 153 4.44 -2.15 -10.69
C ASP A 153 4.68 -0.63 -10.72
N ARG A 154 4.90 -0.15 -11.93
CA ARG A 154 5.01 1.27 -12.18
C ARG A 154 3.66 1.82 -12.64
N LEU A 155 3.26 2.92 -12.06
CA LEU A 155 2.05 3.65 -12.45
C LEU A 155 2.40 5.03 -13.01
N LYS A 156 1.60 5.48 -13.95
CA LYS A 156 1.60 6.89 -14.36
C LYS A 156 0.87 7.73 -13.31
N PRO A 157 1.17 9.03 -13.17
CA PRO A 157 0.35 9.93 -12.36
C PRO A 157 -1.14 9.82 -12.74
N THR A 158 -2.03 9.98 -11.77
CA THR A 158 -3.49 9.85 -11.94
C THR A 158 -4.00 8.44 -12.26
N SER A 159 -3.17 7.40 -12.12
CA SER A 159 -3.59 6.02 -12.32
C SER A 159 -4.49 5.50 -11.18
N SER A 160 -5.29 4.49 -11.50
CA SER A 160 -6.08 3.75 -10.50
C SER A 160 -5.56 2.33 -10.32
N ILE A 161 -5.62 1.86 -9.08
CA ILE A 161 -5.32 0.49 -8.65
C ILE A 161 -6.66 -0.13 -8.22
N THR A 162 -6.95 -1.35 -8.62
CA THR A 162 -8.14 -2.08 -8.15
C THR A 162 -7.72 -3.26 -7.28
N ILE A 163 -8.34 -3.37 -6.11
CA ILE A 163 -8.17 -4.47 -5.16
C ILE A 163 -9.49 -5.17 -4.88
#